data_874dea6bd74f775b7c561c983fcda8ff
#
_entry.id   874dea6bd74f775b7c561c983fcda8ff
#
_cell.length_a   1.000
_cell.length_b   1.000
_cell.length_c   1.000
_cell.angle_alpha   90.00
_cell.angle_beta   90.00
_cell.angle_gamma   90.00
#
_symmetry.space_group_name_H-M   'P 1'
#
loop_
_entity.id
_entity.type
_entity.pdbx_description
1 polymer ?
#
loop_
_entity_poly.entity_id
_entity_poly.type
_entity_poly.pdbx_seq_one_letter_code
_entity_poly.pdbx_strand_id
1 'polypeptide(L)'
;MTAPELTAVDLYVDPSCPYAFQTARWVLEAAKVRSISATCNVMSLAELNGNNPDLPAEWAEWLVKAWRPVRVLTAARLAHGQEVVWPLYLAMATAIHIDKVEDYDVVIANALAEVGLPADLAAAADSTEYDDEVRASHHRGMDPVGMDVGTPVIHV
;
A
#
# COMPACT_ATOMS: atom_id res chain seq x y z
N MET A 1 10.02 35.44 -9.92
CA MET A 1 10.44 34.19 -9.27
C MET A 1 9.51 33.07 -9.76
N THR A 2 10.08 32.07 -10.38
CA THR A 2 9.34 30.82 -10.67
C THR A 2 9.20 30.02 -9.39
N ALA A 3 8.04 29.43 -9.15
CA ALA A 3 7.88 28.47 -8.07
C ALA A 3 8.92 27.33 -8.23
N PRO A 4 9.49 26.81 -7.13
CA PRO A 4 10.41 25.69 -7.24
C PRO A 4 9.71 24.51 -7.92
N GLU A 5 10.38 23.92 -8.88
CA GLU A 5 9.88 22.70 -9.55
C GLU A 5 9.75 21.59 -8.49
N LEU A 6 8.58 20.93 -8.48
CA LEU A 6 8.33 19.81 -7.57
C LEU A 6 9.03 18.56 -8.09
N THR A 7 9.83 17.93 -7.26
CA THR A 7 10.37 16.61 -7.54
C THR A 7 9.27 15.56 -7.35
N ALA A 8 8.91 14.87 -8.41
CA ALA A 8 7.95 13.77 -8.33
C ALA A 8 8.60 12.57 -7.64
N VAL A 9 7.91 11.98 -6.68
CA VAL A 9 8.35 10.79 -5.96
C VAL A 9 7.21 9.78 -5.95
N ASP A 10 7.46 8.61 -6.53
CA ASP A 10 6.53 7.49 -6.50
C ASP A 10 6.95 6.49 -5.42
N LEU A 11 6.11 6.33 -4.41
CA LEU A 11 6.32 5.40 -3.31
C LEU A 11 5.43 4.18 -3.51
N TYR A 12 6.02 2.98 -3.47
CA TYR A 12 5.31 1.70 -3.60
C TYR A 12 5.30 0.98 -2.25
N VAL A 13 4.11 0.77 -1.71
CA VAL A 13 3.92 0.32 -0.32
C VAL A 13 2.85 -0.77 -0.21
N ASP A 14 3.01 -1.61 0.82
CA ASP A 14 2.00 -2.56 1.29
C ASP A 14 1.63 -2.18 2.73
N PRO A 15 0.33 -2.06 3.08
CA PRO A 15 -0.10 -1.75 4.45
C PRO A 15 0.44 -2.74 5.50
N SER A 16 0.71 -3.97 5.11
CA SER A 16 1.22 -5.01 6.02
C SER A 16 2.71 -4.86 6.35
N CYS A 17 3.45 -4.01 5.63
CA CYS A 17 4.88 -3.82 5.83
C CYS A 17 5.18 -2.69 6.83
N PRO A 18 5.82 -2.98 7.98
CA PRO A 18 6.16 -1.94 8.96
C PRO A 18 7.23 -0.97 8.44
N TYR A 19 8.19 -1.43 7.66
CA TYR A 19 9.23 -0.57 7.09
C TYR A 19 8.69 0.39 6.04
N ALA A 20 7.74 -0.08 5.21
CA ALA A 20 7.04 0.80 4.27
C ALA A 20 6.28 1.91 5.00
N PHE A 21 5.66 1.59 6.13
CA PHE A 21 4.96 2.58 6.95
C PHE A 21 5.89 3.65 7.51
N GLN A 22 7.04 3.24 8.03
CA GLN A 22 8.05 4.20 8.52
C GLN A 22 8.55 5.12 7.40
N THR A 23 8.86 4.54 6.24
CA THR A 23 9.34 5.31 5.09
C THR A 23 8.26 6.25 4.54
N ALA A 24 7.01 5.81 4.46
CA ALA A 24 5.89 6.64 4.03
C ALA A 24 5.72 7.87 4.92
N ARG A 25 5.79 7.71 6.24
CA ARG A 25 5.74 8.82 7.20
C ARG A 25 6.91 9.78 7.02
N TRP A 26 8.11 9.24 6.81
CA TRP A 26 9.30 10.05 6.55
C TRP A 26 9.16 10.86 5.26
N VAL A 27 8.67 10.26 4.17
CA VAL A 27 8.44 10.97 2.89
C VAL A 27 7.47 12.13 3.09
N LEU A 28 6.38 11.92 3.84
CA LEU A 28 5.42 12.98 4.13
C LEU A 28 6.02 14.11 4.96
N GLU A 29 6.89 13.82 5.93
CA GLU A 29 7.61 14.85 6.68
C GLU A 29 8.62 15.61 5.79
N ALA A 30 9.35 14.88 4.95
CA ALA A 30 10.28 15.48 3.98
C ALA A 30 9.55 16.43 3.00
N ALA A 31 8.36 16.08 2.56
CA ALA A 31 7.55 16.90 1.66
C ALA A 31 7.10 18.25 2.28
N LYS A 32 7.08 18.35 3.61
CA LYS A 32 6.78 19.63 4.29
C LYS A 32 7.91 20.65 4.17
N VAL A 33 9.14 20.19 3.96
CA VAL A 33 10.35 21.05 3.98
C VAL A 33 11.16 20.98 2.67
N ARG A 34 10.71 20.20 1.71
CA ARG A 34 11.30 20.03 0.38
C ARG A 34 10.22 20.12 -0.68
N SER A 35 10.59 20.55 -1.87
CA SER A 35 9.71 20.61 -3.03
C SER A 35 9.48 19.20 -3.61
N ILE A 36 8.72 18.37 -2.91
CA ILE A 36 8.41 16.99 -3.26
C ILE A 36 6.90 16.84 -3.48
N SER A 37 6.54 16.18 -4.58
CA SER A 37 5.18 15.70 -4.84
C SER A 37 5.19 14.19 -4.77
N ALA A 38 4.69 13.63 -3.67
CA ALA A 38 4.72 12.18 -3.43
C ALA A 38 3.40 11.52 -3.83
N THR A 39 3.49 10.47 -4.63
CA THR A 39 2.36 9.59 -4.99
C THR A 39 2.49 8.25 -4.28
N CYS A 40 1.42 7.79 -3.64
CA CYS A 40 1.35 6.50 -2.98
C CYS A 40 0.80 5.46 -3.94
N ASN A 41 1.59 4.44 -4.25
CA ASN A 41 1.22 3.34 -5.12
C ASN A 41 1.24 2.03 -4.35
N VAL A 42 0.42 1.08 -4.79
CA VAL A 42 0.33 -0.24 -4.17
C VAL A 42 1.43 -1.15 -4.70
N MET A 43 2.14 -1.81 -3.80
CA MET A 43 2.85 -3.06 -4.05
C MET A 43 2.29 -4.14 -3.11
N SER A 44 2.63 -5.40 -3.33
CA SER A 44 2.10 -6.50 -2.55
C SER A 44 3.22 -7.44 -2.08
N LEU A 45 3.34 -7.60 -0.77
CA LEU A 45 4.22 -8.62 -0.17
C LEU A 45 3.74 -10.04 -0.51
N ALA A 46 2.44 -10.22 -0.67
CA ALA A 46 1.87 -11.50 -1.08
C ALA A 46 2.28 -11.87 -2.51
N GLU A 47 2.27 -10.91 -3.43
CA GLU A 47 2.76 -11.11 -4.80
C GLU A 47 4.28 -11.35 -4.81
N LEU A 48 5.04 -10.55 -4.06
CA LEU A 48 6.50 -10.65 -3.98
C LEU A 48 6.96 -12.03 -3.50
N ASN A 49 6.26 -12.60 -2.53
CA ASN A 49 6.65 -13.84 -1.84
C ASN A 49 5.83 -15.06 -2.23
N GLY A 50 4.74 -14.90 -2.98
CA GLY A 50 3.77 -15.96 -3.23
C GLY A 50 4.30 -17.17 -3.99
N ASN A 51 5.38 -17.01 -4.77
CA ASN A 51 6.02 -18.07 -5.54
C ASN A 51 7.33 -18.58 -4.91
N ASN A 52 7.62 -18.20 -3.67
CA ASN A 52 8.82 -18.66 -2.97
C ASN A 52 8.60 -20.09 -2.43
N PRO A 53 9.32 -21.12 -2.96
CA PRO A 53 9.14 -22.50 -2.54
C PRO A 53 9.67 -22.76 -1.11
N ASP A 54 10.54 -21.89 -0.60
CA ASP A 54 11.16 -22.01 0.72
C ASP A 54 10.37 -21.26 1.82
N LEU A 55 9.18 -20.76 1.48
CA LEU A 55 8.36 -20.00 2.41
C LEU A 55 7.81 -20.91 3.51
N PRO A 56 8.04 -20.59 4.81
CA PRO A 56 7.44 -21.35 5.91
C PRO A 56 5.91 -21.38 5.84
N ALA A 57 5.30 -22.48 6.26
CA ALA A 57 3.83 -22.67 6.17
C ALA A 57 3.05 -21.55 6.89
N GLU A 58 3.54 -21.06 8.02
CA GLU A 58 2.96 -19.94 8.77
C GLU A 58 2.89 -18.63 7.95
N TRP A 59 3.85 -18.42 7.07
CA TRP A 59 3.86 -17.28 6.15
C TRP A 59 2.82 -17.41 5.04
N ALA A 60 2.54 -18.63 4.61
CA ALA A 60 1.54 -18.87 3.57
C ALA A 60 0.14 -18.38 4.00
N GLU A 61 -0.25 -18.65 5.25
CA GLU A 61 -1.52 -18.15 5.80
C GLU A 61 -1.52 -16.60 5.90
N TRP A 62 -0.39 -16.02 6.34
CA TRP A 62 -0.25 -14.58 6.43
C TRP A 62 -0.32 -13.90 5.06
N LEU A 63 0.26 -14.51 4.01
CA LEU A 63 0.20 -13.97 2.65
C LEU A 63 -1.23 -13.92 2.12
N VAL A 64 -2.06 -14.92 2.40
CA VAL A 64 -3.49 -14.88 2.04
C VAL A 64 -4.17 -13.67 2.70
N LYS A 65 -3.87 -13.44 3.97
CA LYS A 65 -4.37 -12.28 4.71
C LYS A 65 -3.87 -10.95 4.13
N ALA A 66 -2.61 -10.89 3.71
CA ALA A 66 -1.96 -9.69 3.18
C ALA A 66 -2.53 -9.23 1.82
N TRP A 67 -3.17 -10.09 1.05
CA TRP A 67 -3.90 -9.70 -0.17
C TRP A 67 -5.07 -8.77 0.11
N ARG A 68 -5.71 -8.87 1.26
CA ARG A 68 -6.95 -8.18 1.60
C ARG A 68 -6.83 -6.65 1.56
N PRO A 69 -5.90 -6.01 2.29
CA PRO A 69 -5.79 -4.55 2.27
C PRO A 69 -5.35 -3.98 0.92
N VAL A 70 -4.47 -4.65 0.18
CA VAL A 70 -4.02 -4.17 -1.14
C VAL A 70 -5.12 -4.23 -2.20
N ARG A 71 -6.02 -5.21 -2.12
CA ARG A 71 -7.22 -5.28 -2.96
C ARG A 71 -8.17 -4.11 -2.68
N VAL A 72 -8.39 -3.78 -1.41
CA VAL A 72 -9.26 -2.65 -1.03
C VAL A 72 -8.67 -1.32 -1.45
N LEU A 73 -7.37 -1.10 -1.26
CA LEU A 73 -6.67 0.09 -1.76
C LEU A 73 -6.84 0.24 -3.28
N THR A 74 -6.68 -0.85 -4.01
CA THR A 74 -6.81 -0.87 -5.47
C THR A 74 -8.24 -0.58 -5.91
N ALA A 75 -9.23 -1.20 -5.28
CA ALA A 75 -10.65 -0.94 -5.54
C ALA A 75 -11.02 0.52 -5.26
N ALA A 76 -10.55 1.07 -4.15
CA ALA A 76 -10.77 2.47 -3.79
C ALA A 76 -10.16 3.43 -4.84
N ARG A 77 -8.95 3.16 -5.30
CA ARG A 77 -8.29 3.94 -6.35
C ARG A 77 -9.07 3.91 -7.66
N LEU A 78 -9.52 2.74 -8.08
CA LEU A 78 -10.27 2.58 -9.33
C LEU A 78 -11.63 3.30 -9.29
N ALA A 79 -12.29 3.30 -8.13
CA ALA A 79 -13.62 3.90 -7.97
C ALA A 79 -13.58 5.41 -7.65
N HIS A 80 -12.57 5.88 -6.94
CA HIS A 80 -12.53 7.24 -6.36
C HIS A 80 -11.28 8.05 -6.72
N GLY A 81 -10.31 7.49 -7.44
CA GLY A 81 -9.11 8.18 -7.90
C GLY A 81 -7.87 7.96 -7.03
N GLN A 82 -6.74 8.43 -7.53
CA GLN A 82 -5.42 8.24 -6.89
C GLN A 82 -5.31 8.95 -5.54
N GLU A 83 -6.02 10.05 -5.35
CA GLU A 83 -5.95 10.89 -4.16
C GLU A 83 -6.45 10.20 -2.88
N VAL A 84 -7.26 9.15 -3.00
CA VAL A 84 -7.75 8.42 -1.82
C VAL A 84 -6.74 7.38 -1.28
N VAL A 85 -5.72 7.05 -2.05
CA VAL A 85 -4.75 5.99 -1.69
C VAL A 85 -3.93 6.37 -0.46
N TRP A 86 -3.35 7.59 -0.43
CA TRP A 86 -2.57 8.04 0.72
C TRP A 86 -3.33 7.97 2.04
N PRO A 87 -4.50 8.64 2.19
CA PRO A 87 -5.21 8.63 3.47
C PRO A 87 -5.69 7.23 3.87
N LEU A 88 -6.17 6.43 2.91
CA LEU A 88 -6.62 5.07 3.19
C LEU A 88 -5.46 4.15 3.61
N TYR A 89 -4.32 4.24 2.90
CA TYR A 89 -3.10 3.51 3.27
C TYR A 89 -2.64 3.86 4.69
N LEU A 90 -2.56 5.15 5.01
CA LEU A 90 -2.11 5.60 6.34
C LEU A 90 -3.04 5.13 7.46
N ALA A 91 -4.35 5.16 7.22
CA ALA A 91 -5.32 4.66 8.19
C ALA A 91 -5.15 3.17 8.46
N MET A 92 -5.01 2.36 7.40
CA MET A 92 -4.77 0.92 7.53
C MET A 92 -3.43 0.61 8.22
N ALA A 93 -2.36 1.24 7.78
CA ALA A 93 -1.01 0.99 8.31
C ALA A 93 -0.89 1.46 9.78
N THR A 94 -1.52 2.55 10.16
CA THR A 94 -1.58 3.00 11.55
C THR A 94 -2.30 1.98 12.43
N ALA A 95 -3.44 1.49 12.00
CA ALA A 95 -4.19 0.46 12.73
C ALA A 95 -3.36 -0.81 12.93
N ILE A 96 -2.64 -1.25 11.90
CA ILE A 96 -1.81 -2.47 11.96
C ILE A 96 -0.58 -2.26 12.83
N HIS A 97 0.18 -1.18 12.60
CA HIS A 97 1.53 -1.04 13.16
C HIS A 97 1.60 -0.22 14.45
N ILE A 98 0.68 0.70 14.69
CA ILE A 98 0.61 1.50 15.92
C ILE A 98 -0.42 0.91 16.88
N ASP A 99 -1.67 0.74 16.43
CA ASP A 99 -2.78 0.29 17.26
C ASP A 99 -2.78 -1.22 17.48
N LYS A 100 -1.95 -1.96 16.71
CA LYS A 100 -1.78 -3.43 16.82
C LYS A 100 -3.08 -4.19 16.59
N VAL A 101 -3.94 -3.72 15.71
CA VAL A 101 -5.15 -4.42 15.30
C VAL A 101 -4.76 -5.61 14.41
N GLU A 102 -5.05 -6.82 14.87
CA GLU A 102 -4.68 -8.05 14.15
C GLU A 102 -5.72 -8.48 13.12
N ASP A 103 -6.97 -8.14 13.35
CA ASP A 103 -8.08 -8.46 12.44
C ASP A 103 -8.14 -7.46 11.28
N TYR A 104 -7.76 -7.91 10.09
CA TYR A 104 -7.74 -7.06 8.91
C TYR A 104 -9.13 -6.65 8.40
N ASP A 105 -10.18 -7.37 8.77
CA ASP A 105 -11.55 -6.93 8.47
C ASP A 105 -11.90 -5.68 9.29
N VAL A 106 -11.49 -5.66 10.54
CA VAL A 106 -11.64 -4.49 11.42
C VAL A 106 -10.78 -3.32 10.92
N VAL A 107 -9.52 -3.59 10.55
CA VAL A 107 -8.61 -2.58 9.97
C VAL A 107 -9.25 -1.92 8.74
N ILE A 108 -9.74 -2.72 7.80
CA ILE A 108 -10.32 -2.23 6.54
C ILE A 108 -11.59 -1.43 6.81
N ALA A 109 -12.52 -1.97 7.60
CA ALA A 109 -13.79 -1.29 7.89
C ALA A 109 -13.58 0.06 8.58
N ASN A 110 -12.72 0.11 9.59
CA ASN A 110 -12.42 1.33 10.31
C ASN A 110 -11.67 2.36 9.46
N ALA A 111 -10.73 1.92 8.62
CA ALA A 111 -9.99 2.80 7.72
C ALA A 111 -10.91 3.45 6.67
N LEU A 112 -11.80 2.68 6.06
CA LEU A 112 -12.80 3.21 5.12
C LEU A 112 -13.70 4.26 5.78
N ALA A 113 -14.18 3.99 6.99
CA ALA A 113 -15.01 4.93 7.74
C ALA A 113 -14.24 6.21 8.09
N GLU A 114 -12.99 6.09 8.54
CA GLU A 114 -12.13 7.22 8.93
C GLU A 114 -11.89 8.19 7.78
N VAL A 115 -11.66 7.67 6.57
CA VAL A 115 -11.39 8.49 5.38
C VAL A 115 -12.65 8.88 4.60
N GLY A 116 -13.84 8.46 5.05
CA GLY A 116 -15.09 8.81 4.43
C GLY A 116 -15.40 8.10 3.11
N LEU A 117 -14.84 6.92 2.90
CA LEU A 117 -15.11 6.07 1.74
C LEU A 117 -16.26 5.10 1.99
N PRO A 118 -16.97 4.64 0.93
CA PRO A 118 -18.07 3.70 1.09
C PRO A 118 -17.65 2.40 1.77
N ALA A 119 -18.43 1.94 2.73
CA ALA A 119 -18.16 0.72 3.49
C ALA A 119 -18.19 -0.56 2.61
N ASP A 120 -18.92 -0.54 1.50
CA ASP A 120 -19.02 -1.66 0.56
C ASP A 120 -17.71 -1.96 -0.19
N LEU A 121 -16.75 -1.01 -0.22
CA LEU A 121 -15.39 -1.27 -0.72
C LEU A 121 -14.67 -2.40 0.05
N ALA A 122 -15.07 -2.68 1.29
CA ALA A 122 -14.52 -3.79 2.07
C ALA A 122 -14.71 -5.16 1.39
N ALA A 123 -15.75 -5.34 0.59
CA ALA A 123 -15.99 -6.58 -0.16
C ALA A 123 -14.88 -6.91 -1.16
N ALA A 124 -14.12 -5.92 -1.62
CA ALA A 124 -12.97 -6.12 -2.50
C ALA A 124 -11.88 -7.00 -1.87
N ALA A 125 -11.78 -7.04 -0.54
CA ALA A 125 -10.81 -7.87 0.17
C ALA A 125 -10.91 -9.36 -0.21
N ASP A 126 -12.10 -9.84 -0.51
CA ASP A 126 -12.37 -11.24 -0.86
C ASP A 126 -12.50 -11.46 -2.38
N SER A 127 -12.32 -10.44 -3.20
CA SER A 127 -12.46 -10.50 -4.65
C SER A 127 -11.12 -10.56 -5.36
N THR A 128 -10.92 -11.58 -6.20
CA THR A 128 -9.73 -11.71 -7.04
C THR A 128 -9.77 -10.81 -8.30
N GLU A 129 -10.87 -10.12 -8.55
CA GLU A 129 -11.02 -9.24 -9.72
C GLU A 129 -10.01 -8.08 -9.74
N TYR A 130 -9.48 -7.70 -8.57
CA TYR A 130 -8.49 -6.63 -8.43
C TYR A 130 -7.04 -7.10 -8.53
N ASP A 131 -6.80 -8.41 -8.56
CA ASP A 131 -5.45 -8.98 -8.46
C ASP A 131 -4.56 -8.57 -9.64
N ASP A 132 -5.10 -8.50 -10.85
CA ASP A 132 -4.32 -8.06 -12.02
C ASP A 132 -3.88 -6.59 -11.91
N GLU A 133 -4.73 -5.72 -11.36
CA GLU A 133 -4.37 -4.32 -11.10
C GLU A 133 -3.35 -4.19 -9.97
N VAL A 134 -3.46 -5.01 -8.91
CA VAL A 134 -2.45 -5.08 -7.85
C VAL A 134 -1.11 -5.51 -8.43
N ARG A 135 -1.07 -6.55 -9.26
CA ARG A 135 0.13 -7.04 -9.93
C ARG A 135 0.72 -5.99 -10.87
N ALA A 136 -0.12 -5.31 -11.64
CA ALA A 136 0.33 -4.27 -12.56
C ALA A 136 1.03 -3.12 -11.80
N SER A 137 0.46 -2.66 -10.69
CA SER A 137 1.08 -1.66 -9.83
C SER A 137 2.38 -2.18 -9.19
N HIS A 138 2.35 -3.39 -8.66
CA HIS A 138 3.50 -4.06 -8.06
C HIS A 138 4.68 -4.10 -9.03
N HIS A 139 4.46 -4.57 -10.25
CA HIS A 139 5.52 -4.69 -11.27
C HIS A 139 6.03 -3.34 -11.76
N ARG A 140 5.19 -2.31 -11.85
CA ARG A 140 5.66 -0.95 -12.15
C ARG A 140 6.67 -0.46 -11.13
N GLY A 141 6.48 -0.78 -9.86
CA GLY A 141 7.39 -0.40 -8.78
C GLY A 141 8.61 -1.28 -8.68
N MET A 142 8.43 -2.59 -8.75
CA MET A 142 9.46 -3.57 -8.42
C MET A 142 10.39 -3.93 -9.59
N ASP A 143 9.88 -4.04 -10.82
CA ASP A 143 10.67 -4.50 -11.97
C ASP A 143 11.91 -3.61 -12.25
N PRO A 144 11.84 -2.27 -12.15
CA PRO A 144 13.01 -1.42 -12.36
C PRO A 144 14.13 -1.60 -11.33
N VAL A 145 13.83 -2.08 -10.13
CA VAL A 145 14.80 -2.25 -9.03
C VAL A 145 15.27 -3.69 -8.86
N GLY A 146 14.61 -4.65 -9.52
CA GLY A 146 14.96 -6.06 -9.49
C GLY A 146 14.36 -6.85 -8.33
N MET A 147 14.76 -8.12 -8.23
CA MET A 147 14.16 -9.09 -7.30
C MET A 147 14.87 -9.16 -5.94
N ASP A 148 16.09 -8.62 -5.82
CA ASP A 148 16.91 -8.68 -4.59
C ASP A 148 16.68 -7.46 -3.68
N VAL A 149 15.46 -6.97 -3.64
CA VAL A 149 15.07 -5.82 -2.83
C VAL A 149 13.85 -6.16 -1.98
N GLY A 150 13.76 -5.45 -0.86
CA GLY A 150 12.56 -5.49 -0.03
C GLY A 150 11.61 -4.33 -0.38
N THR A 151 10.76 -4.01 0.56
CA THR A 151 9.79 -2.91 0.48
C THR A 151 10.05 -1.92 1.62
N PRO A 152 9.83 -0.64 1.46
CA PRO A 152 9.23 0.03 0.30
C PRO A 152 10.20 0.24 -0.86
N VAL A 153 9.65 0.63 -2.01
CA VAL A 153 10.42 1.12 -3.15
C VAL A 153 10.04 2.58 -3.42
N ILE A 154 11.04 3.39 -3.72
CA ILE A 154 10.88 4.80 -4.06
C ILE A 154 11.51 5.04 -5.43
N HIS A 155 10.73 5.61 -6.34
CA HIS A 155 11.22 6.15 -7.62
C HIS A 155 11.26 7.68 -7.53
N VAL A 156 12.39 8.26 -7.94
CA VAL A 156 12.61 9.71 -7.95
C VAL A 156 12.90 10.17 -9.38
#